data_81c4a117d02d6b43fe0bdd9a41c37375
#
_entry.id   81c4a117d02d6b43fe0bdd9a41c37375
#
_cell.length_a   1.000
_cell.length_b   1.000
_cell.length_c   1.000
_cell.angle_alpha   90.00
_cell.angle_beta   90.00
_cell.angle_gamma   90.00
#
_symmetry.space_group_name_H-M   'P 1'
#
loop_
_entity.id
_entity.type
_entity.pdbx_description
1 polymer ?
#
loop_
_entity_poly.entity_id
_entity_poly.type
_entity_poly.pdbx_seq_one_letter_code
_entity_poly.pdbx_strand_id
1 'polypeptide(L)'
;MSVGSVVDTTSTGDLGGVADDLARASLAMARRYAAAGATLWCASPSWPFHAHHVAVEFVHPVIVGKRALAAMTVPIGADLVAMLRASVRPGDMVVALAPAGDRAVADVMRRGAAWGIETIWIGHGPRPPAGAADHVVWLDTADQVEASEQFVRLYHMLWELTHVCFEHPGLLKAQPECNEEVCITCSDEARLAEVMLVEGDEALVRTADGQERIDVSLIDPLPSVGDLVLVHAGVAIGSPS
;
A
#
# COMPACT_ATOMS: atom_id res chain seq x y z
N MET A 1 42.45 37.89 -7.70
CA MET A 1 42.38 36.50 -8.09
C MET A 1 41.45 35.82 -7.07
N SER A 2 40.19 35.72 -7.40
CA SER A 2 39.17 35.09 -6.53
C SER A 2 39.07 33.60 -6.93
N VAL A 3 39.41 32.74 -5.99
CA VAL A 3 39.32 31.29 -6.16
C VAL A 3 37.85 30.90 -6.03
N GLY A 4 37.27 30.35 -7.08
CA GLY A 4 35.92 29.91 -7.14
C GLY A 4 35.66 28.84 -6.06
N SER A 5 34.57 29.03 -5.32
CA SER A 5 33.97 28.07 -4.43
C SER A 5 33.62 26.82 -5.25
N VAL A 6 34.27 25.72 -4.96
CA VAL A 6 33.85 24.39 -5.45
C VAL A 6 32.52 24.11 -4.78
N VAL A 7 31.46 24.07 -5.56
CA VAL A 7 30.17 23.54 -5.13
C VAL A 7 30.38 22.07 -4.83
N ASP A 8 30.28 21.72 -3.56
CA ASP A 8 30.31 20.35 -3.08
C ASP A 8 29.03 19.64 -3.57
N THR A 9 29.13 18.86 -4.64
CA THR A 9 28.02 18.16 -5.29
C THR A 9 27.81 16.74 -4.74
N THR A 10 28.20 16.48 -3.49
CA THR A 10 28.06 15.15 -2.86
C THR A 10 27.06 15.12 -1.73
N SER A 11 25.84 15.62 -1.96
CA SER A 11 24.68 15.11 -1.22
C SER A 11 23.82 14.26 -2.15
N THR A 12 24.36 13.15 -2.59
CA THR A 12 23.53 12.01 -2.99
C THR A 12 22.91 11.51 -1.69
N GLY A 13 21.64 11.88 -1.44
CA GLY A 13 20.91 11.46 -0.25
C GLY A 13 21.12 9.96 -0.02
N ASP A 14 21.63 9.62 1.15
CA ASP A 14 21.89 8.23 1.53
C ASP A 14 20.54 7.49 1.60
N LEU A 15 20.27 6.62 0.62
CA LEU A 15 19.10 5.75 0.59
C LEU A 15 19.28 4.48 1.43
N GLY A 16 20.42 4.31 2.12
CA GLY A 16 20.69 3.16 2.98
C GLY A 16 19.62 2.97 4.06
N GLY A 17 19.08 4.08 4.59
CA GLY A 17 18.03 4.05 5.61
C GLY A 17 16.68 3.48 5.14
N VAL A 18 16.44 3.37 3.83
CA VAL A 18 15.19 2.83 3.26
C VAL A 18 15.39 1.51 2.51
N ALA A 19 16.61 0.97 2.48
CA ALA A 19 16.94 -0.23 1.69
C ALA A 19 16.11 -1.45 2.10
N ASP A 20 15.98 -1.69 3.39
CA ASP A 20 15.18 -2.80 3.93
C ASP A 20 13.68 -2.65 3.64
N ASP A 21 13.14 -1.43 3.75
CA ASP A 21 11.74 -1.15 3.47
C ASP A 21 11.45 -1.36 1.97
N LEU A 22 12.35 -0.89 1.09
CA LEU A 22 12.26 -1.14 -0.35
C LEU A 22 12.35 -2.63 -0.71
N ALA A 23 13.26 -3.36 -0.10
CA ALA A 23 13.41 -4.80 -0.36
C ALA A 23 12.15 -5.58 0.04
N ARG A 24 11.57 -5.28 1.20
CA ARG A 24 10.31 -5.88 1.66
C ARG A 24 9.14 -5.55 0.74
N ALA A 25 8.95 -4.27 0.41
CA ALA A 25 7.89 -3.83 -0.50
C ALA A 25 8.02 -4.48 -1.87
N SER A 26 9.23 -4.52 -2.44
CA SER A 26 9.49 -5.14 -3.75
C SER A 26 9.21 -6.64 -3.77
N LEU A 27 9.57 -7.34 -2.69
CA LEU A 27 9.29 -8.78 -2.55
C LEU A 27 7.79 -9.05 -2.45
N ALA A 28 7.05 -8.24 -1.67
CA ALA A 28 5.60 -8.35 -1.55
C ALA A 28 4.93 -8.09 -2.91
N MET A 29 5.33 -7.05 -3.62
CA MET A 29 4.84 -6.76 -4.97
C MET A 29 5.10 -7.90 -5.94
N ALA A 30 6.32 -8.44 -5.94
CA ALA A 30 6.68 -9.56 -6.82
C ALA A 30 5.83 -10.81 -6.54
N ARG A 31 5.55 -11.11 -5.28
CA ARG A 31 4.67 -12.22 -4.87
C ARG A 31 3.23 -11.99 -5.34
N ARG A 32 2.70 -10.77 -5.17
CA ARG A 32 1.36 -10.41 -5.67
C ARG A 32 1.26 -10.55 -7.18
N TYR A 33 2.24 -10.04 -7.92
CA TYR A 33 2.28 -10.20 -9.38
C TYR A 33 2.53 -11.64 -9.86
N ALA A 34 3.18 -12.47 -9.05
CA ALA A 34 3.36 -13.88 -9.34
C ALA A 34 2.04 -14.67 -9.17
N ALA A 35 1.19 -14.26 -8.26
CA ALA A 35 -0.20 -14.66 -8.22
C ALA A 35 -0.95 -14.04 -9.40
N ALA A 36 -1.86 -14.76 -10.04
CA ALA A 36 -2.52 -14.29 -11.25
C ALA A 36 -3.46 -13.10 -10.97
N GLY A 37 -3.39 -12.05 -11.79
CA GLY A 37 -4.40 -11.01 -11.90
C GLY A 37 -4.22 -9.76 -11.05
N ALA A 38 -3.09 -9.59 -10.33
CA ALA A 38 -2.84 -8.39 -9.54
C ALA A 38 -2.60 -7.14 -10.41
N THR A 39 -3.16 -6.01 -9.99
CA THR A 39 -2.94 -4.68 -10.59
C THR A 39 -2.33 -3.74 -9.53
N LEU A 40 -1.34 -2.95 -9.94
CA LEU A 40 -0.77 -1.87 -9.13
C LEU A 40 -1.54 -0.57 -9.40
N TRP A 41 -2.18 -0.01 -8.40
CA TRP A 41 -2.82 1.29 -8.44
C TRP A 41 -1.86 2.35 -7.93
N CYS A 42 -1.52 3.32 -8.78
CA CYS A 42 -0.54 4.35 -8.48
C CYS A 42 -1.26 5.67 -8.14
N ALA A 43 -1.02 6.19 -6.95
CA ALA A 43 -1.60 7.43 -6.45
C ALA A 43 -0.51 8.42 -6.02
N SER A 44 -0.66 9.67 -6.38
CA SER A 44 0.16 10.78 -5.87
C SER A 44 -0.64 12.07 -5.95
N PRO A 45 -1.48 12.36 -4.92
CA PRO A 45 -2.41 13.50 -4.98
C PRO A 45 -1.71 14.84 -5.16
N SER A 46 -0.59 15.05 -4.45
CA SER A 46 0.17 16.31 -4.50
C SER A 46 1.05 16.45 -5.74
N TRP A 47 1.48 15.33 -6.32
CA TRP A 47 2.39 15.31 -7.49
C TRP A 47 1.96 14.22 -8.50
N PRO A 48 0.88 14.44 -9.24
CA PRO A 48 0.28 13.41 -10.10
C PRO A 48 1.22 12.80 -11.15
N PHE A 49 2.25 13.55 -11.55
CA PHE A 49 3.25 13.05 -12.50
C PHE A 49 4.05 11.85 -11.95
N HIS A 50 4.26 11.75 -10.63
CA HIS A 50 4.92 10.58 -10.04
C HIS A 50 4.06 9.32 -10.20
N ALA A 51 2.76 9.40 -9.89
CA ALA A 51 1.86 8.27 -10.08
C ALA A 51 1.83 7.79 -11.54
N HIS A 52 1.82 8.74 -12.47
CA HIS A 52 1.85 8.43 -13.89
C HIS A 52 3.18 7.77 -14.30
N HIS A 53 4.30 8.30 -13.82
CA HIS A 53 5.63 7.74 -14.11
C HIS A 53 5.77 6.31 -13.56
N VAL A 54 5.37 6.07 -12.30
CA VAL A 54 5.38 4.71 -11.74
C VAL A 54 4.57 3.76 -12.61
N ALA A 55 3.34 4.13 -12.99
CA ALA A 55 2.49 3.26 -13.81
C ALA A 55 3.14 2.95 -15.17
N VAL A 56 3.75 3.95 -15.80
CA VAL A 56 4.45 3.76 -17.10
C VAL A 56 5.64 2.80 -16.95
N GLU A 57 6.47 2.94 -15.92
CA GLU A 57 7.62 2.07 -15.68
C GLU A 57 7.21 0.59 -15.54
N PHE A 58 6.09 0.32 -14.84
CA PHE A 58 5.61 -1.05 -14.68
C PHE A 58 4.96 -1.61 -15.94
N VAL A 59 4.22 -0.81 -16.70
CA VAL A 59 3.52 -1.25 -17.92
C VAL A 59 4.48 -1.35 -19.13
N HIS A 60 5.46 -0.45 -19.23
CA HIS A 60 6.38 -0.34 -20.36
C HIS A 60 7.85 -0.42 -19.92
N PRO A 61 8.33 -1.59 -19.48
CA PRO A 61 9.70 -1.73 -19.04
C PRO A 61 10.67 -1.37 -20.20
N VAL A 62 11.59 -0.43 -19.93
CA VAL A 62 12.60 0.01 -20.91
C VAL A 62 13.77 -0.96 -21.05
N ILE A 63 13.91 -1.92 -20.12
CA ILE A 63 14.98 -2.91 -20.13
C ILE A 63 14.48 -4.16 -20.87
N VAL A 64 15.23 -4.55 -21.91
CA VAL A 64 14.94 -5.74 -22.71
C VAL A 64 14.92 -7.00 -21.82
N GLY A 65 13.88 -7.82 -21.96
CA GLY A 65 13.70 -9.05 -21.19
C GLY A 65 12.92 -8.90 -19.88
N LYS A 66 12.65 -7.68 -19.43
CA LYS A 66 11.74 -7.46 -18.31
C LYS A 66 10.29 -7.55 -18.77
N ARG A 67 9.44 -8.21 -17.98
CA ARG A 67 8.01 -8.35 -18.31
C ARG A 67 7.23 -7.08 -17.97
N ALA A 68 6.22 -6.75 -18.77
CA ALA A 68 5.24 -5.73 -18.42
C ALA A 68 4.38 -6.24 -17.25
N LEU A 69 4.12 -5.36 -16.30
CA LEU A 69 3.31 -5.60 -15.09
C LEU A 69 2.11 -4.66 -15.09
N ALA A 70 0.93 -5.18 -14.77
CA ALA A 70 -0.28 -4.38 -14.80
C ALA A 70 -0.22 -3.24 -13.77
N ALA A 71 -0.31 -2.01 -14.25
CA ALA A 71 -0.35 -0.83 -13.40
C ALA A 71 -1.29 0.24 -13.98
N MET A 72 -1.94 0.99 -13.10
CA MET A 72 -2.88 2.05 -13.47
C MET A 72 -2.71 3.26 -12.54
N THR A 73 -2.91 4.45 -13.08
CA THR A 73 -2.95 5.69 -12.30
C THR A 73 -4.34 5.98 -11.78
N VAL A 74 -4.43 6.45 -10.55
CA VAL A 74 -5.67 7.06 -10.05
C VAL A 74 -5.83 8.42 -10.72
N PRO A 75 -7.00 8.74 -11.32
CA PRO A 75 -7.24 10.01 -12.00
C PRO A 75 -7.04 11.22 -11.07
N ILE A 76 -6.49 12.30 -11.62
CA ILE A 76 -6.29 13.57 -10.91
C ILE A 76 -7.65 14.15 -10.50
N GLY A 77 -7.75 14.58 -9.26
CA GLY A 77 -8.95 15.21 -8.71
C GLY A 77 -10.07 14.23 -8.35
N ALA A 78 -9.88 12.93 -8.53
CA ALA A 78 -10.82 11.94 -8.01
C ALA A 78 -10.79 11.88 -6.47
N ASP A 79 -11.93 11.54 -5.87
CA ASP A 79 -11.96 11.08 -4.49
C ASP A 79 -11.19 9.76 -4.42
N LEU A 80 -10.00 9.80 -3.80
CA LEU A 80 -9.06 8.68 -3.80
C LEU A 80 -9.66 7.44 -3.15
N VAL A 81 -10.34 7.60 -2.02
CA VAL A 81 -10.96 6.50 -1.28
C VAL A 81 -12.13 5.91 -2.07
N ALA A 82 -13.04 6.75 -2.56
CA ALA A 82 -14.21 6.28 -3.31
C ALA A 82 -13.81 5.58 -4.61
N MET A 83 -12.82 6.14 -5.32
CA MET A 83 -12.33 5.59 -6.58
C MET A 83 -11.66 4.23 -6.37
N LEU A 84 -10.75 4.11 -5.41
CA LEU A 84 -10.07 2.85 -5.12
C LEU A 84 -11.05 1.81 -4.55
N ARG A 85 -11.96 2.21 -3.63
CA ARG A 85 -13.01 1.32 -3.12
C ARG A 85 -13.81 0.66 -4.23
N ALA A 86 -14.13 1.40 -5.29
CA ALA A 86 -14.91 0.89 -6.42
C ALA A 86 -14.09 0.04 -7.40
N SER A 87 -12.77 0.20 -7.43
CA SER A 87 -11.93 -0.33 -8.51
C SER A 87 -11.04 -1.50 -8.08
N VAL A 88 -10.50 -1.46 -6.86
CA VAL A 88 -9.56 -2.49 -6.40
C VAL A 88 -10.26 -3.81 -6.08
N ARG A 89 -9.51 -4.88 -6.28
CA ARG A 89 -9.92 -6.26 -5.98
C ARG A 89 -8.96 -6.87 -4.97
N PRO A 90 -9.40 -7.85 -4.19
CA PRO A 90 -8.48 -8.62 -3.36
C PRO A 90 -7.31 -9.16 -4.21
N GLY A 91 -6.09 -8.99 -3.71
CA GLY A 91 -4.87 -9.31 -4.43
C GLY A 91 -4.21 -8.14 -5.17
N ASP A 92 -4.93 -7.04 -5.43
CA ASP A 92 -4.34 -5.82 -5.98
C ASP A 92 -3.37 -5.15 -5.00
N MET A 93 -2.66 -4.14 -5.49
CA MET A 93 -1.73 -3.33 -4.72
C MET A 93 -2.01 -1.85 -4.92
N VAL A 94 -1.73 -1.04 -3.92
CA VAL A 94 -1.72 0.42 -4.02
C VAL A 94 -0.36 0.94 -3.64
N VAL A 95 0.28 1.71 -4.53
CA VAL A 95 1.45 2.53 -4.18
C VAL A 95 1.02 4.00 -4.15
N ALA A 96 1.25 4.65 -3.02
CA ALA A 96 1.01 6.09 -2.89
C ALA A 96 2.29 6.84 -2.59
N LEU A 97 2.49 7.98 -3.28
CA LEU A 97 3.59 8.90 -3.06
C LEU A 97 3.01 10.20 -2.49
N ALA A 98 3.21 10.41 -1.19
CA ALA A 98 2.55 11.52 -0.50
C ALA A 98 3.25 11.87 0.83
N PRO A 99 3.17 13.15 1.29
CA PRO A 99 3.64 13.52 2.61
C PRO A 99 2.79 12.87 3.72
N ALA A 100 3.35 12.81 4.93
CA ALA A 100 2.69 12.27 6.13
C ALA A 100 1.29 12.86 6.42
N GLY A 101 1.07 14.13 6.06
CA GLY A 101 -0.18 14.84 6.31
C GLY A 101 -1.30 14.58 5.29
N ASP A 102 -1.07 13.76 4.27
CA ASP A 102 -2.10 13.46 3.27
C ASP A 102 -3.16 12.50 3.83
N ARG A 103 -4.30 13.07 4.23
CA ARG A 103 -5.39 12.31 4.85
C ARG A 103 -6.02 11.29 3.92
N ALA A 104 -6.15 11.62 2.63
CA ALA A 104 -6.78 10.72 1.67
C ALA A 104 -5.92 9.47 1.46
N VAL A 105 -4.58 9.64 1.41
CA VAL A 105 -3.65 8.52 1.35
C VAL A 105 -3.69 7.70 2.64
N ALA A 106 -3.62 8.34 3.80
CA ALA A 106 -3.72 7.63 5.08
C ALA A 106 -5.01 6.83 5.21
N ASP A 107 -6.13 7.38 4.72
CA ASP A 107 -7.43 6.70 4.71
C ASP A 107 -7.46 5.47 3.81
N VAL A 108 -6.80 5.51 2.65
CA VAL A 108 -6.64 4.34 1.78
C VAL A 108 -5.79 3.28 2.45
N MET A 109 -4.62 3.67 3.00
CA MET A 109 -3.69 2.73 3.63
C MET A 109 -4.36 1.95 4.77
N ARG A 110 -5.12 2.63 5.64
CA ARG A 110 -5.86 1.99 6.73
C ARG A 110 -6.92 0.98 6.26
N ARG A 111 -7.43 1.12 5.04
CA ARG A 111 -8.45 0.23 4.46
C ARG A 111 -7.87 -0.97 3.74
N GLY A 112 -6.56 -0.99 3.50
CA GLY A 112 -5.89 -2.02 2.71
C GLY A 112 -6.27 -3.44 3.11
N ALA A 113 -6.18 -3.75 4.41
CA ALA A 113 -6.52 -5.07 4.95
C ALA A 113 -7.99 -5.45 4.70
N ALA A 114 -8.95 -4.52 4.91
CA ALA A 114 -10.37 -4.75 4.65
C ALA A 114 -10.67 -4.95 3.15
N TRP A 115 -9.87 -4.37 2.27
CA TRP A 115 -10.02 -4.52 0.81
C TRP A 115 -9.23 -5.72 0.24
N GLY A 116 -8.40 -6.37 1.06
CA GLY A 116 -7.54 -7.49 0.65
C GLY A 116 -6.39 -7.06 -0.27
N ILE A 117 -5.98 -5.81 -0.21
CA ILE A 117 -4.91 -5.25 -1.05
C ILE A 117 -3.63 -5.03 -0.25
N GLU A 118 -2.51 -5.06 -0.95
CA GLU A 118 -1.20 -4.66 -0.40
C GLU A 118 -1.01 -3.16 -0.52
N THR A 119 -0.61 -2.50 0.56
CA THR A 119 -0.44 -1.05 0.60
C THR A 119 1.03 -0.66 0.76
N ILE A 120 1.49 0.26 -0.09
CA ILE A 120 2.86 0.77 -0.08
C ILE A 120 2.79 2.29 -0.02
N TRP A 121 3.30 2.88 1.04
CA TRP A 121 3.37 4.33 1.20
C TRP A 121 4.81 4.81 1.12
N ILE A 122 5.14 5.48 0.03
CA ILE A 122 6.42 6.19 -0.13
C ILE A 122 6.18 7.66 0.25
N GLY A 123 6.87 8.14 1.27
CA GLY A 123 6.56 9.47 1.77
C GLY A 123 7.74 10.17 2.44
N HIS A 124 7.44 11.36 2.97
CA HIS A 124 8.40 12.22 3.67
C HIS A 124 7.73 13.03 4.78
N GLY A 125 8.55 13.70 5.60
CA GLY A 125 8.12 14.43 6.78
C GLY A 125 8.07 13.53 8.02
N PRO A 126 7.26 13.83 9.04
CA PRO A 126 7.16 12.97 10.22
C PRO A 126 6.75 11.54 9.84
N ARG A 127 7.57 10.55 10.22
CA ARG A 127 7.28 9.15 9.87
C ARG A 127 5.93 8.73 10.48
N PRO A 128 5.02 8.10 9.71
CA PRO A 128 3.76 7.61 10.24
C PRO A 128 3.99 6.46 11.24
N PRO A 129 3.02 6.17 12.12
CA PRO A 129 3.14 5.07 13.07
C PRO A 129 3.28 3.71 12.36
N ALA A 130 3.81 2.73 13.09
CA ALA A 130 3.84 1.34 12.61
C ALA A 130 2.41 0.87 12.29
N GLY A 131 2.25 0.15 11.17
CA GLY A 131 0.94 -0.33 10.72
C GLY A 131 0.12 0.72 9.94
N ALA A 132 0.66 1.90 9.67
CA ALA A 132 -0.02 2.90 8.82
C ALA A 132 -0.22 2.43 7.37
N ALA A 133 0.60 1.51 6.90
CA ALA A 133 0.50 0.76 5.66
C ALA A 133 1.24 -0.57 5.84
N ASP A 134 1.06 -1.53 4.94
CA ASP A 134 1.82 -2.80 4.98
C ASP A 134 3.32 -2.53 4.76
N HIS A 135 3.64 -1.56 3.87
CA HIS A 135 5.02 -1.12 3.62
C HIS A 135 5.11 0.40 3.66
N VAL A 136 6.02 0.91 4.48
CA VAL A 136 6.29 2.35 4.64
C VAL A 136 7.74 2.61 4.25
N VAL A 137 7.95 3.23 3.10
CA VAL A 137 9.27 3.68 2.61
C VAL A 137 9.37 5.19 2.87
N TRP A 138 10.24 5.60 3.79
CA TRP A 138 10.14 6.95 4.33
C TRP A 138 11.44 7.74 4.26
N LEU A 139 11.35 8.93 3.66
CA LEU A 139 12.46 9.88 3.59
C LEU A 139 12.46 10.80 4.81
N ASP A 140 13.62 10.91 5.44
CA ASP A 140 13.83 11.83 6.57
C ASP A 140 14.19 13.23 6.04
N THR A 141 13.23 13.84 5.35
CA THR A 141 13.32 15.23 4.89
C THR A 141 11.99 15.93 5.01
N ALA A 142 12.02 17.20 5.37
CA ALA A 142 10.84 18.08 5.36
C ALA A 142 10.71 18.87 4.04
N ASP A 143 11.77 18.86 3.21
CA ASP A 143 11.78 19.57 1.93
C ASP A 143 11.03 18.79 0.87
N GLN A 144 9.99 19.41 0.32
CA GLN A 144 9.13 18.78 -0.70
C GLN A 144 9.83 18.58 -2.05
N VAL A 145 10.75 19.49 -2.40
CA VAL A 145 11.48 19.40 -3.68
C VAL A 145 12.49 18.27 -3.60
N GLU A 146 13.25 18.21 -2.52
CA GLU A 146 14.19 17.12 -2.25
C GLU A 146 13.46 15.78 -2.23
N ALA A 147 12.33 15.68 -1.51
CA ALA A 147 11.52 14.47 -1.47
C ALA A 147 11.05 14.04 -2.87
N SER A 148 10.55 14.97 -3.67
CA SER A 148 10.09 14.70 -5.03
C SER A 148 11.21 14.17 -5.93
N GLU A 149 12.42 14.71 -5.83
CA GLU A 149 13.59 14.22 -6.56
C GLU A 149 13.98 12.80 -6.12
N GLN A 150 13.94 12.53 -4.82
CA GLN A 150 14.26 11.21 -4.27
C GLN A 150 13.19 10.16 -4.60
N PHE A 151 11.92 10.53 -4.68
CA PHE A 151 10.85 9.62 -5.09
C PHE A 151 11.14 8.95 -6.44
N VAL A 152 11.70 9.70 -7.40
CA VAL A 152 12.08 9.14 -8.71
C VAL A 152 13.04 7.96 -8.53
N ARG A 153 14.05 8.10 -7.70
CA ARG A 153 15.01 7.02 -7.42
C ARG A 153 14.34 5.85 -6.69
N LEU A 154 13.49 6.14 -5.71
CA LEU A 154 12.84 5.10 -4.90
C LEU A 154 11.93 4.21 -5.74
N TYR A 155 11.07 4.77 -6.59
CA TYR A 155 10.18 3.91 -7.38
C TYR A 155 10.90 3.21 -8.55
N HIS A 156 11.98 3.75 -9.09
CA HIS A 156 12.84 3.00 -10.02
C HIS A 156 13.50 1.82 -9.32
N MET A 157 14.03 2.01 -8.08
CA MET A 157 14.57 0.92 -7.30
C MET A 157 13.49 -0.11 -6.93
N LEU A 158 12.28 0.34 -6.55
CA LEU A 158 11.15 -0.54 -6.27
C LEU A 158 10.81 -1.40 -7.50
N TRP A 159 10.76 -0.80 -8.68
CA TRP A 159 10.54 -1.49 -9.94
C TRP A 159 11.66 -2.51 -10.24
N GLU A 160 12.92 -2.10 -10.14
CA GLU A 160 14.07 -2.95 -10.40
C GLU A 160 14.13 -4.15 -9.45
N LEU A 161 14.02 -3.92 -8.14
CA LEU A 161 14.02 -4.97 -7.14
C LEU A 161 12.83 -5.93 -7.30
N THR A 162 11.66 -5.43 -7.69
CA THR A 162 10.52 -6.29 -8.03
C THR A 162 10.86 -7.24 -9.19
N HIS A 163 11.55 -6.75 -10.22
CA HIS A 163 11.98 -7.60 -11.34
C HIS A 163 13.11 -8.56 -10.97
N VAL A 164 14.03 -8.15 -10.09
CA VAL A 164 15.07 -9.04 -9.55
C VAL A 164 14.43 -10.24 -8.81
N CYS A 165 13.34 -10.03 -8.08
CA CYS A 165 12.62 -11.13 -7.43
C CYS A 165 12.10 -12.17 -8.43
N PHE A 166 11.70 -11.78 -9.64
CA PHE A 166 11.28 -12.74 -10.68
C PHE A 166 12.44 -13.54 -11.27
N GLU A 167 13.65 -13.01 -11.23
CA GLU A 167 14.86 -13.73 -11.66
C GLU A 167 15.29 -14.79 -10.64
N HIS A 168 14.75 -14.69 -9.41
CA HIS A 168 14.99 -15.62 -8.31
C HIS A 168 13.70 -16.30 -7.81
N PRO A 169 13.14 -17.28 -8.56
CA PRO A 169 11.83 -17.87 -8.23
C PRO A 169 11.73 -18.45 -6.82
N GLY A 170 12.85 -18.77 -6.17
CA GLY A 170 12.88 -19.21 -4.78
C GLY A 170 12.34 -18.18 -3.80
N LEU A 171 12.48 -16.88 -4.10
CA LEU A 171 11.96 -15.79 -3.27
C LEU A 171 10.43 -15.64 -3.37
N LEU A 172 9.85 -16.11 -4.47
CA LEU A 172 8.41 -15.99 -4.73
C LEU A 172 7.58 -17.09 -4.09
N LYS A 173 8.24 -18.18 -3.65
CA LYS A 173 7.54 -19.23 -2.91
C LYS A 173 7.03 -18.63 -1.61
N ALA A 174 5.74 -18.77 -1.34
CA ALA A 174 5.21 -18.49 -0.02
C ALA A 174 6.06 -19.28 1.00
N GLN A 175 6.51 -18.62 2.06
CA GLN A 175 6.99 -19.39 3.21
C GLN A 175 5.80 -20.24 3.65
N PRO A 176 5.98 -21.54 3.96
CA PRO A 176 4.88 -22.34 4.43
C PRO A 176 4.31 -21.64 5.67
N GLU A 177 3.18 -21.00 5.50
CA GLU A 177 2.32 -20.66 6.62
C GLU A 177 2.05 -21.98 7.31
N CYS A 178 2.16 -21.99 8.63
CA CYS A 178 2.09 -23.13 9.53
C CYS A 178 1.34 -24.35 8.94
N ASN A 179 2.00 -25.53 8.95
CA ASN A 179 1.42 -26.77 8.48
C ASN A 179 0.01 -26.98 9.03
N GLU A 180 -0.87 -27.49 8.17
CA GLU A 180 -2.25 -27.90 8.17
C GLU A 180 -2.90 -28.50 9.44
N GLU A 181 -2.38 -28.31 10.60
CA GLU A 181 -3.17 -28.45 11.81
C GLU A 181 -3.79 -27.08 12.09
N VAL A 182 -5.12 -27.01 12.04
CA VAL A 182 -5.91 -25.82 12.38
C VAL A 182 -5.31 -25.18 13.62
N CYS A 183 -4.46 -24.17 13.39
CA CYS A 183 -3.89 -23.39 14.48
C CYS A 183 -5.06 -22.60 15.07
N ILE A 184 -5.56 -23.05 16.20
CA ILE A 184 -6.66 -22.41 16.94
C ILE A 184 -6.38 -20.92 17.14
N THR A 185 -5.10 -20.54 17.23
CA THR A 185 -4.65 -19.15 17.36
C THR A 185 -4.93 -18.30 16.11
N CYS A 186 -4.86 -18.84 14.88
CA CYS A 186 -5.14 -18.09 13.65
C CYS A 186 -6.64 -17.97 13.34
N SER A 187 -7.47 -18.86 13.89
CA SER A 187 -8.94 -18.76 13.76
C SER A 187 -9.58 -17.80 14.77
N ASP A 188 -8.79 -17.31 15.72
CA ASP A 188 -9.24 -16.47 16.84
C ASP A 188 -8.84 -14.99 16.67
N GLU A 189 -8.26 -14.62 15.52
CA GLU A 189 -7.89 -13.23 15.20
C GLU A 189 -9.08 -12.45 14.66
N ALA A 190 -9.29 -11.25 15.22
CA ALA A 190 -10.23 -10.30 14.66
C ALA A 190 -9.72 -9.78 13.32
N ARG A 191 -10.59 -9.75 12.32
CA ARG A 191 -10.28 -9.23 10.98
C ARG A 191 -10.89 -7.85 10.78
N LEU A 192 -10.21 -7.02 10.00
CA LEU A 192 -10.69 -5.69 9.64
C LEU A 192 -11.75 -5.80 8.53
N ALA A 193 -12.86 -5.09 8.70
CA ALA A 193 -13.93 -5.01 7.72
C ALA A 193 -14.39 -3.56 7.52
N GLU A 194 -14.84 -3.23 6.32
CA GLU A 194 -15.44 -1.94 6.00
C GLU A 194 -16.96 -2.07 5.87
N VAL A 195 -17.71 -1.23 6.58
CA VAL A 195 -19.16 -1.22 6.56
C VAL A 195 -19.69 -0.71 5.22
N MET A 196 -20.51 -1.52 4.55
CA MET A 196 -21.12 -1.21 3.25
C MET A 196 -22.58 -0.78 3.39
N LEU A 197 -23.31 -1.37 4.35
CA LEU A 197 -24.72 -1.10 4.60
C LEU A 197 -25.01 -1.45 6.06
N VAL A 198 -25.89 -0.70 6.73
CA VAL A 198 -26.37 -0.98 8.08
C VAL A 198 -27.89 -1.15 8.06
N GLU A 199 -28.39 -2.22 8.62
CA GLU A 199 -29.82 -2.56 8.71
C GLU A 199 -30.18 -3.00 10.16
N GLY A 200 -30.51 -2.05 11.03
CA GLY A 200 -30.73 -2.32 12.44
C GLY A 200 -29.44 -2.75 13.14
N ASP A 201 -29.46 -3.92 13.79
CA ASP A 201 -28.32 -4.51 14.49
C ASP A 201 -27.41 -5.35 13.57
N GLU A 202 -27.70 -5.41 12.26
CA GLU A 202 -26.88 -6.09 11.26
C GLU A 202 -26.21 -5.11 10.31
N ALA A 203 -25.02 -5.47 9.82
CA ALA A 203 -24.35 -4.75 8.75
C ALA A 203 -23.83 -5.70 7.67
N LEU A 204 -23.89 -5.25 6.43
CA LEU A 204 -23.12 -5.84 5.33
C LEU A 204 -21.74 -5.19 5.32
N VAL A 205 -20.70 -6.00 5.40
CA VAL A 205 -19.32 -5.51 5.42
C VAL A 205 -18.49 -6.12 4.29
N ARG A 206 -17.45 -5.41 3.88
CA ARG A 206 -16.40 -5.89 2.97
C ARG A 206 -15.19 -6.31 3.77
N THR A 207 -14.67 -7.50 3.48
CA THR A 207 -13.43 -8.05 4.02
C THR A 207 -12.49 -8.45 2.88
N ALA A 208 -11.27 -8.87 3.19
CA ALA A 208 -10.33 -9.41 2.22
C ALA A 208 -10.89 -10.63 1.46
N ASP A 209 -11.76 -11.41 2.11
CA ASP A 209 -12.35 -12.65 1.55
C ASP A 209 -13.65 -12.40 0.77
N GLY A 210 -14.19 -11.17 0.81
CA GLY A 210 -15.42 -10.80 0.13
C GLY A 210 -16.38 -10.02 1.02
N GLN A 211 -17.67 -10.16 0.77
CA GLN A 211 -18.72 -9.50 1.54
C GLN A 211 -19.43 -10.50 2.45
N GLU A 212 -19.74 -10.08 3.67
CA GLU A 212 -20.47 -10.88 4.64
C GLU A 212 -21.41 -10.02 5.48
N ARG A 213 -22.43 -10.63 6.08
CA ARG A 213 -23.28 -10.00 7.10
C ARG A 213 -22.74 -10.28 8.48
N ILE A 214 -22.71 -9.26 9.32
CA ILE A 214 -22.24 -9.33 10.71
C ILE A 214 -23.24 -8.67 11.64
N ASP A 215 -23.21 -9.06 12.89
CA ASP A 215 -23.91 -8.41 14.00
C ASP A 215 -23.08 -7.20 14.48
N VAL A 216 -23.71 -6.04 14.60
CA VAL A 216 -23.10 -4.79 15.08
C VAL A 216 -23.71 -4.28 16.39
N SER A 217 -24.55 -5.07 17.04
CA SER A 217 -25.27 -4.69 18.26
C SER A 217 -24.36 -4.38 19.45
N LEU A 218 -23.10 -4.84 19.42
CA LEU A 218 -22.11 -4.57 20.47
C LEU A 218 -21.37 -3.24 20.30
N ILE A 219 -21.60 -2.52 19.18
CA ILE A 219 -20.92 -1.23 18.88
C ILE A 219 -21.88 -0.08 19.20
N ASP A 220 -21.45 0.81 20.10
CA ASP A 220 -22.18 2.03 20.44
C ASP A 220 -21.27 3.26 20.28
N PRO A 221 -21.63 4.25 19.42
CA PRO A 221 -22.80 4.25 18.53
C PRO A 221 -22.66 3.23 17.38
N LEU A 222 -23.80 2.85 16.78
CA LEU A 222 -23.79 1.99 15.59
C LEU A 222 -22.88 2.56 14.49
N PRO A 223 -22.13 1.71 13.79
CA PRO A 223 -21.21 2.17 12.75
C PRO A 223 -21.97 2.73 11.54
N SER A 224 -21.34 3.63 10.83
CA SER A 224 -21.84 4.22 9.59
C SER A 224 -21.21 3.56 8.36
N VAL A 225 -21.82 3.71 7.20
CA VAL A 225 -21.25 3.25 5.93
C VAL A 225 -19.88 3.90 5.68
N GLY A 226 -18.87 3.07 5.41
CA GLY A 226 -17.46 3.47 5.24
C GLY A 226 -16.64 3.40 6.53
N ASP A 227 -17.24 3.14 7.68
CA ASP A 227 -16.50 2.90 8.92
C ASP A 227 -15.77 1.55 8.86
N LEU A 228 -14.66 1.48 9.56
CA LEU A 228 -13.89 0.26 9.75
C LEU A 228 -14.26 -0.37 11.10
N VAL A 229 -14.50 -1.66 11.10
CA VAL A 229 -14.83 -2.45 12.30
C VAL A 229 -13.93 -3.68 12.39
N LEU A 230 -13.66 -4.11 13.62
CA LEU A 230 -13.00 -5.39 13.88
C LEU A 230 -14.08 -6.45 14.05
N VAL A 231 -14.00 -7.52 13.24
CA VAL A 231 -14.99 -8.61 13.22
C VAL A 231 -14.36 -9.89 13.74
N HIS A 232 -15.03 -10.52 14.68
CA HIS A 232 -14.68 -11.83 15.21
C HIS A 232 -15.92 -12.72 15.22
N ALA A 233 -15.83 -13.91 14.64
CA ALA A 233 -16.92 -14.90 14.60
C ALA A 233 -18.28 -14.32 14.13
N GLY A 234 -18.28 -13.39 13.15
CA GLY A 234 -19.50 -12.79 12.62
C GLY A 234 -20.08 -11.65 13.44
N VAL A 235 -19.37 -11.18 14.47
CA VAL A 235 -19.79 -10.08 15.34
C VAL A 235 -18.74 -8.97 15.30
N ALA A 236 -19.17 -7.72 15.18
CA ALA A 236 -18.28 -6.58 15.31
C ALA A 236 -17.97 -6.33 16.79
N ILE A 237 -16.69 -6.34 17.16
CA ILE A 237 -16.23 -6.23 18.55
C ILE A 237 -15.59 -4.87 18.87
N GLY A 238 -15.42 -3.99 17.89
CA GLY A 238 -14.88 -2.66 18.10
C GLY A 238 -14.53 -1.97 16.78
N SER A 239 -14.11 -0.71 16.89
CA SER A 239 -13.54 0.07 15.79
C SER A 239 -12.02 0.16 15.95
N PRO A 240 -11.22 0.11 14.88
CA PRO A 240 -9.78 0.32 14.96
C PRO A 240 -9.50 1.76 15.40
N SER A 241 -8.58 1.93 16.34
CA SER A 241 -8.13 3.23 16.85
C SER A 241 -7.23 3.97 15.85
#